data_27d79b141ebdb053f6163dfc9922f038
#
_entry.id   27d79b141ebdb053f6163dfc9922f038
#
_cell.length_a   1.000
_cell.length_b   1.000
_cell.length_c   1.000
_cell.angle_alpha   90.00
_cell.angle_beta   90.00
_cell.angle_gamma   90.00
#
_symmetry.space_group_name_H-M   'P 1'
#
loop_
_entity.id
_entity.type
_entity.pdbx_description
1 polymer ?
#
loop_
_entity_poly.entity_id
_entity_poly.type
_entity_poly.pdbx_seq_one_letter_code
_entity_poly.pdbx_strand_id
1 'polypeptide(L)'
;MTDTGRHQPPLRLTRADLDALPNYVPGRSPADLARELGLPEAIKLASNEVPYGPLPGVVEAVAEAVANSHRYPDMGVVALRQALAERYGVDADRIATGCGSVALAEHLVRATCLPGDELLYSWRSFEAYPIIAATSGATSVRVPNDAGHGHDLASMAAAVTDRTRMILVCNPNNPTGTAVRKAELDRFLDAVPDDVLVVIDEAYREFVTDPEVPDGLTYLDRPNVVVLRTLSKAWGLAGLRIGFLVAEPTVAAAIRKVVTPFSTSMAAQAGALAALAQADEVERRCALVVAERDRVTEALRKFVPDVPSSQANFVWLPLAERAVEFGKACEARGVIVRPFAGDGVRVTIGTPAENDAFLAAAESALA
;
A
#
# COMPACT_ATOMS: atom_id res chain seq x y z
N MET A 1 -10.40 12.55 -61.44
CA MET A 1 -10.81 11.55 -60.45
C MET A 1 -10.04 11.84 -59.17
N THR A 2 -10.64 12.59 -58.27
CA THR A 2 -10.03 12.95 -56.98
C THR A 2 -10.40 11.84 -55.98
N ASP A 3 -9.40 11.05 -55.62
CA ASP A 3 -9.51 10.04 -54.55
C ASP A 3 -9.66 10.77 -53.20
N THR A 4 -10.89 10.88 -52.75
CA THR A 4 -11.19 11.33 -51.38
C THR A 4 -10.99 10.15 -50.47
N GLY A 5 -9.73 9.86 -50.14
CA GLY A 5 -9.37 8.90 -49.09
C GLY A 5 -10.10 9.27 -47.81
N ARG A 6 -11.20 8.57 -47.50
CA ARG A 6 -11.89 8.65 -46.20
C ARG A 6 -10.89 8.14 -45.15
N HIS A 7 -10.24 9.06 -44.46
CA HIS A 7 -9.53 8.73 -43.22
C HIS A 7 -10.58 8.18 -42.25
N GLN A 8 -10.73 6.87 -42.22
CA GLN A 8 -11.46 6.23 -41.15
C GLN A 8 -10.64 6.47 -39.83
N PRO A 9 -11.28 7.04 -38.79
CA PRO A 9 -10.60 7.18 -37.54
C PRO A 9 -10.17 5.77 -37.05
N PRO A 10 -9.03 5.64 -36.39
CA PRO A 10 -8.55 4.36 -35.92
C PRO A 10 -9.65 3.69 -35.07
N LEU A 11 -9.86 2.39 -35.30
CA LEU A 11 -10.87 1.60 -34.60
C LEU A 11 -10.54 1.60 -33.07
N ARG A 12 -11.43 2.18 -32.29
CA ARG A 12 -11.27 2.24 -30.84
C ARG A 12 -11.96 1.04 -30.18
N LEU A 13 -11.17 0.12 -29.63
CA LEU A 13 -11.64 -1.11 -29.01
C LEU A 13 -11.62 -1.08 -27.46
N THR A 14 -11.03 -0.02 -26.88
CA THR A 14 -10.92 0.18 -25.44
C THR A 14 -11.57 1.49 -25.00
N ARG A 15 -11.88 1.62 -23.69
CA ARG A 15 -12.43 2.86 -23.13
C ARG A 15 -11.47 4.04 -23.35
N ALA A 16 -12.00 5.18 -23.74
CA ALA A 16 -11.23 6.39 -24.04
C ALA A 16 -10.48 6.97 -22.83
N ASP A 17 -11.10 6.87 -21.66
CA ASP A 17 -10.56 7.40 -20.41
C ASP A 17 -9.30 6.65 -19.91
N LEU A 18 -9.08 5.41 -20.40
CA LEU A 18 -7.86 4.67 -20.08
C LEU A 18 -6.59 5.29 -20.68
N ASP A 19 -6.72 6.05 -21.76
CA ASP A 19 -5.56 6.70 -22.41
C ASP A 19 -4.92 7.78 -21.52
N ALA A 20 -5.70 8.35 -20.61
CA ALA A 20 -5.23 9.35 -19.63
C ALA A 20 -4.60 8.74 -18.37
N LEU A 21 -4.71 7.42 -18.18
CA LEU A 21 -4.15 6.78 -16.99
C LEU A 21 -2.65 6.57 -17.15
N PRO A 22 -1.86 6.96 -16.14
CA PRO A 22 -0.46 6.59 -16.11
C PRO A 22 -0.34 5.08 -15.90
N ASN A 23 0.59 4.45 -16.57
CA ASN A 23 0.99 3.09 -16.19
C ASN A 23 1.56 3.10 -14.77
N TYR A 24 1.21 2.09 -13.98
CA TYR A 24 1.92 1.86 -12.74
C TYR A 24 3.39 1.54 -13.05
N VAL A 25 4.30 2.40 -12.62
CA VAL A 25 5.73 2.24 -12.89
C VAL A 25 6.35 1.48 -11.71
N PRO A 26 6.71 0.20 -11.87
CA PRO A 26 7.47 -0.51 -10.85
C PRO A 26 8.86 0.13 -10.70
N GLY A 27 9.47 -0.03 -9.53
CA GLY A 27 10.87 0.33 -9.34
C GLY A 27 11.77 -0.41 -10.34
N ARG A 28 12.91 0.21 -10.70
CA ARG A 28 13.91 -0.38 -11.58
C ARG A 28 14.38 -1.74 -11.05
N SER A 29 14.73 -2.66 -11.97
CA SER A 29 15.31 -3.96 -11.61
C SER A 29 16.73 -3.79 -11.03
N PRO A 30 17.03 -4.32 -9.83
CA PRO A 30 18.39 -4.30 -9.28
C PRO A 30 19.40 -4.98 -10.19
N ALA A 31 19.03 -6.11 -10.80
CA ALA A 31 19.92 -6.85 -11.70
C ALA A 31 20.29 -6.06 -12.97
N ASP A 32 19.33 -5.27 -13.49
CA ASP A 32 19.59 -4.45 -14.67
C ASP A 32 20.50 -3.27 -14.32
N LEU A 33 20.27 -2.62 -13.18
CA LEU A 33 21.14 -1.53 -12.71
C LEU A 33 22.56 -2.03 -12.41
N ALA A 34 22.69 -3.15 -11.71
CA ALA A 34 23.99 -3.74 -11.39
C ALA A 34 24.78 -4.05 -12.66
N ARG A 35 24.14 -4.63 -13.69
CA ARG A 35 24.75 -4.92 -14.99
C ARG A 35 25.21 -3.65 -15.71
N GLU A 36 24.39 -2.61 -15.71
CA GLU A 36 24.70 -1.33 -16.35
C GLU A 36 25.91 -0.63 -15.71
N LEU A 37 25.98 -0.66 -14.38
CA LEU A 37 27.04 -0.01 -13.60
C LEU A 37 28.29 -0.91 -13.41
N GLY A 38 28.25 -2.17 -13.84
CA GLY A 38 29.35 -3.11 -13.59
C GLY A 38 29.52 -3.48 -12.11
N LEU A 39 28.44 -3.40 -11.33
CA LEU A 39 28.43 -3.73 -9.89
C LEU A 39 28.06 -5.22 -9.70
N PRO A 40 28.53 -5.86 -8.62
CA PRO A 40 28.12 -7.22 -8.28
C PRO A 40 26.62 -7.29 -7.94
N GLU A 41 26.08 -6.25 -7.28
CA GLU A 41 24.68 -6.14 -6.88
C GLU A 41 24.29 -4.66 -6.77
N ALA A 42 23.00 -4.37 -6.96
CA ALA A 42 22.39 -3.06 -6.68
C ALA A 42 21.37 -3.20 -5.56
N ILE A 43 21.31 -2.18 -4.70
CA ILE A 43 20.45 -2.12 -3.52
C ILE A 43 19.08 -1.56 -3.94
N LYS A 44 17.98 -2.25 -3.59
CA LYS A 44 16.62 -1.80 -3.92
C LYS A 44 15.85 -1.37 -2.67
N LEU A 45 15.72 -0.07 -2.46
CA LEU A 45 14.96 0.56 -1.38
C LEU A 45 13.72 1.31 -1.91
N ALA A 46 12.98 0.70 -2.84
CA ALA A 46 11.93 1.36 -3.62
C ALA A 46 10.51 0.80 -3.44
N SER A 47 10.33 -0.40 -2.90
CA SER A 47 9.04 -1.12 -2.94
C SER A 47 8.43 -1.41 -1.57
N ASN A 48 9.00 -0.90 -0.49
CA ASN A 48 8.55 -1.11 0.90
C ASN A 48 8.48 -2.61 1.27
N GLU A 49 9.40 -3.39 0.71
CA GLU A 49 9.63 -4.78 1.11
C GLU A 49 10.44 -4.79 2.42
N VAL A 50 10.30 -5.83 3.25
CA VAL A 50 11.20 -6.03 4.39
C VAL A 50 12.50 -6.69 3.91
N PRO A 51 13.66 -6.35 4.52
CA PRO A 51 14.97 -6.83 4.06
C PRO A 51 15.30 -8.26 4.49
N TYR A 52 14.33 -8.98 5.04
CA TYR A 52 14.52 -10.33 5.57
C TYR A 52 13.89 -11.36 4.64
N GLY A 53 14.53 -12.53 4.53
CA GLY A 53 13.97 -13.67 3.80
C GLY A 53 12.66 -14.18 4.40
N PRO A 54 12.04 -15.20 3.80
CA PRO A 54 10.78 -15.78 4.30
C PRO A 54 10.86 -16.15 5.79
N LEU A 55 9.71 -16.07 6.46
CA LEU A 55 9.59 -16.55 7.85
C LEU A 55 9.80 -18.07 7.92
N PRO A 56 10.24 -18.61 9.07
CA PRO A 56 10.39 -20.05 9.27
C PRO A 56 9.12 -20.82 8.90
N GLY A 57 9.28 -21.93 8.19
CA GLY A 57 8.19 -22.80 7.77
C GLY A 57 7.37 -22.33 6.55
N VAL A 58 7.55 -21.08 6.11
CA VAL A 58 6.78 -20.54 4.97
C VAL A 58 7.18 -21.23 3.66
N VAL A 59 8.48 -21.43 3.43
CA VAL A 59 8.98 -22.05 2.18
C VAL A 59 8.47 -23.48 2.07
N GLU A 60 8.55 -24.24 3.15
CA GLU A 60 8.09 -25.63 3.24
C GLU A 60 6.60 -25.75 3.00
N ALA A 61 5.79 -24.90 3.67
CA ALA A 61 4.34 -24.89 3.51
C ALA A 61 3.91 -24.53 2.08
N VAL A 62 4.59 -23.57 1.46
CA VAL A 62 4.35 -23.19 0.06
C VAL A 62 4.75 -24.32 -0.89
N ALA A 63 5.89 -24.98 -0.69
CA ALA A 63 6.34 -26.08 -1.52
C ALA A 63 5.37 -27.27 -1.46
N GLU A 64 4.88 -27.62 -0.26
CA GLU A 64 3.87 -28.67 -0.07
C GLU A 64 2.55 -28.32 -0.78
N ALA A 65 2.08 -27.06 -0.63
CA ALA A 65 0.87 -26.62 -1.29
C ALA A 65 1.00 -26.67 -2.82
N VAL A 66 2.11 -26.21 -3.37
CA VAL A 66 2.36 -26.19 -4.83
C VAL A 66 2.42 -27.60 -5.44
N ALA A 67 2.82 -28.62 -4.68
CA ALA A 67 2.76 -30.02 -5.14
C ALA A 67 1.37 -30.45 -5.59
N ASN A 68 0.31 -29.78 -5.09
CA ASN A 68 -1.08 -30.03 -5.44
C ASN A 68 -1.70 -28.98 -6.40
N SER A 69 -0.87 -28.14 -7.03
CA SER A 69 -1.32 -27.01 -7.86
C SER A 69 -2.13 -27.36 -9.12
N HIS A 70 -2.27 -28.63 -9.44
CA HIS A 70 -3.17 -29.13 -10.49
C HIS A 70 -4.66 -29.08 -10.09
N ARG A 71 -4.98 -28.69 -8.85
CA ARG A 71 -6.33 -28.47 -8.32
C ARG A 71 -6.54 -27.02 -7.92
N TYR A 72 -7.78 -26.57 -7.94
CA TYR A 72 -8.13 -25.26 -7.40
C TYR A 72 -7.91 -25.19 -5.88
N PRO A 73 -7.55 -24.02 -5.33
CA PRO A 73 -7.50 -23.80 -3.89
C PRO A 73 -8.91 -23.78 -3.27
N ASP A 74 -8.98 -23.75 -1.93
CA ASP A 74 -10.23 -23.41 -1.25
C ASP A 74 -10.68 -21.99 -1.64
N MET A 75 -11.83 -21.91 -2.32
CA MET A 75 -12.42 -20.63 -2.73
C MET A 75 -12.90 -19.80 -1.52
N GLY A 76 -13.36 -20.47 -0.47
CA GLY A 76 -13.84 -19.83 0.77
C GLY A 76 -12.72 -19.29 1.64
N VAL A 77 -11.47 -19.72 1.39
CA VAL A 77 -10.29 -19.36 2.18
C VAL A 77 -10.54 -19.56 3.69
N VAL A 78 -11.27 -20.64 4.03
CA VAL A 78 -11.87 -20.82 5.37
C VAL A 78 -10.80 -20.90 6.46
N ALA A 79 -9.78 -21.73 6.28
CA ALA A 79 -8.73 -21.90 7.29
C ALA A 79 -7.97 -20.59 7.58
N LEU A 80 -7.62 -19.84 6.54
CA LEU A 80 -6.93 -18.56 6.70
C LEU A 80 -7.83 -17.50 7.36
N ARG A 81 -9.12 -17.44 6.98
CA ARG A 81 -10.08 -16.52 7.61
C ARG A 81 -10.25 -16.81 9.10
N GLN A 82 -10.28 -18.08 9.49
CA GLN A 82 -10.32 -18.49 10.91
C GLN A 82 -9.06 -18.09 11.65
N ALA A 83 -7.88 -18.37 11.10
CA ALA A 83 -6.60 -17.98 11.72
C ALA A 83 -6.46 -16.44 11.87
N LEU A 84 -6.93 -15.66 10.89
CA LEU A 84 -6.99 -14.21 10.99
C LEU A 84 -8.00 -13.75 12.06
N ALA A 85 -9.16 -14.39 12.13
CA ALA A 85 -10.20 -14.11 13.13
C ALA A 85 -9.66 -14.33 14.56
N GLU A 86 -9.02 -15.45 14.82
CA GLU A 86 -8.37 -15.76 16.09
C GLU A 86 -7.29 -14.74 16.45
N ARG A 87 -6.41 -14.42 15.49
CA ARG A 87 -5.31 -13.47 15.73
C ARG A 87 -5.79 -12.07 16.09
N TYR A 88 -6.83 -11.59 15.44
CA TYR A 88 -7.30 -10.21 15.60
C TYR A 88 -8.52 -10.07 16.50
N GLY A 89 -9.02 -11.16 17.08
CA GLY A 89 -10.14 -11.15 18.02
C GLY A 89 -11.46 -10.72 17.38
N VAL A 90 -11.70 -11.11 16.12
CA VAL A 90 -12.90 -10.76 15.36
C VAL A 90 -13.58 -12.01 14.82
N ASP A 91 -14.84 -11.91 14.42
CA ASP A 91 -15.54 -13.02 13.78
C ASP A 91 -15.06 -13.26 12.34
N ALA A 92 -14.94 -14.52 11.92
CA ALA A 92 -14.46 -14.88 10.59
C ALA A 92 -15.38 -14.43 9.45
N ASP A 93 -16.66 -14.14 9.72
CA ASP A 93 -17.60 -13.60 8.74
C ASP A 93 -17.37 -12.12 8.44
N ARG A 94 -16.68 -11.38 9.33
CA ARG A 94 -16.18 -10.03 9.11
C ARG A 94 -15.00 -9.95 8.16
N ILE A 95 -14.37 -11.09 7.80
CA ILE A 95 -13.13 -11.11 7.03
C ILE A 95 -13.41 -11.48 5.56
N ALA A 96 -12.81 -10.70 4.65
CA ALA A 96 -12.64 -11.08 3.26
C ALA A 96 -11.15 -11.02 2.88
N THR A 97 -10.69 -11.98 2.06
CA THR A 97 -9.31 -12.09 1.58
C THR A 97 -9.23 -11.83 0.07
N GLY A 98 -8.07 -11.44 -0.42
CA GLY A 98 -7.87 -11.21 -1.85
C GLY A 98 -6.40 -11.23 -2.26
N CYS A 99 -6.16 -11.07 -3.56
CA CYS A 99 -4.83 -11.04 -4.18
C CYS A 99 -4.05 -9.77 -3.80
N GLY A 100 -3.71 -9.62 -2.51
CA GLY A 100 -3.17 -8.41 -1.89
C GLY A 100 -4.25 -7.37 -1.56
N SER A 101 -3.90 -6.40 -0.70
CA SER A 101 -4.82 -5.32 -0.31
C SER A 101 -5.24 -4.43 -1.49
N VAL A 102 -4.40 -4.30 -2.52
CA VAL A 102 -4.72 -3.51 -3.72
C VAL A 102 -5.94 -4.07 -4.45
N ALA A 103 -6.00 -5.40 -4.65
CA ALA A 103 -7.17 -6.02 -5.26
C ALA A 103 -8.43 -5.86 -4.41
N LEU A 104 -8.29 -5.93 -3.07
CA LEU A 104 -9.40 -5.68 -2.17
C LEU A 104 -9.89 -4.21 -2.21
N ALA A 105 -8.98 -3.25 -2.31
CA ALA A 105 -9.34 -1.85 -2.52
C ALA A 105 -10.12 -1.66 -3.83
N GLU A 106 -9.69 -2.30 -4.93
CA GLU A 106 -10.44 -2.30 -6.19
C GLU A 106 -11.83 -2.95 -6.02
N HIS A 107 -11.91 -4.09 -5.35
CA HIS A 107 -13.19 -4.76 -5.10
C HIS A 107 -14.13 -3.93 -4.21
N LEU A 108 -13.58 -3.18 -3.22
CA LEU A 108 -14.35 -2.25 -2.42
C LEU A 108 -14.96 -1.15 -3.30
N VAL A 109 -14.17 -0.49 -4.16
CA VAL A 109 -14.70 0.54 -5.07
C VAL A 109 -15.76 -0.04 -6.00
N ARG A 110 -15.53 -1.23 -6.57
CA ARG A 110 -16.51 -1.90 -7.46
C ARG A 110 -17.80 -2.33 -6.75
N ALA A 111 -17.74 -2.56 -5.44
CA ALA A 111 -18.91 -2.93 -4.63
C ALA A 111 -19.69 -1.73 -4.11
N THR A 112 -19.08 -0.55 -4.04
CA THR A 112 -19.67 0.65 -3.43
C THR A 112 -19.97 1.78 -4.42
N CYS A 113 -19.17 1.92 -5.49
CA CYS A 113 -19.27 3.03 -6.44
C CYS A 113 -19.88 2.58 -7.77
N LEU A 114 -20.82 3.35 -8.25
CA LEU A 114 -21.33 3.33 -9.63
C LEU A 114 -20.60 4.40 -10.49
N PRO A 115 -20.69 4.36 -11.82
CA PRO A 115 -20.14 5.42 -12.66
C PRO A 115 -20.69 6.79 -12.27
N GLY A 116 -19.78 7.73 -11.95
CA GLY A 116 -20.12 9.08 -11.49
C GLY A 116 -20.12 9.26 -9.97
N ASP A 117 -20.10 8.18 -9.19
CA ASP A 117 -19.86 8.24 -7.76
C ASP A 117 -18.40 8.65 -7.47
N GLU A 118 -18.17 9.20 -6.28
CA GLU A 118 -16.88 9.74 -5.88
C GLU A 118 -16.15 8.82 -4.91
N LEU A 119 -14.85 8.62 -5.21
CA LEU A 119 -13.85 8.05 -4.32
C LEU A 119 -12.95 9.19 -3.81
N LEU A 120 -13.03 9.48 -2.51
CA LEU A 120 -12.29 10.56 -1.86
C LEU A 120 -11.05 10.01 -1.14
N TYR A 121 -9.92 10.68 -1.29
CA TYR A 121 -8.68 10.35 -0.59
C TYR A 121 -7.72 11.54 -0.55
N SER A 122 -6.80 11.52 0.39
CA SER A 122 -5.73 12.51 0.48
C SER A 122 -4.71 12.34 -0.65
N TRP A 123 -4.07 13.43 -1.09
CA TRP A 123 -3.07 13.38 -2.13
C TRP A 123 -1.88 14.30 -1.81
N ARG A 124 -0.67 13.82 -1.75
CA ARG A 124 -0.09 12.53 -2.23
C ARG A 124 -0.42 11.38 -1.26
N SER A 125 -0.96 10.31 -1.82
CA SER A 125 -1.16 9.04 -1.13
C SER A 125 -0.82 7.87 -2.08
N PHE A 126 -1.34 6.67 -1.84
CA PHE A 126 -0.97 5.49 -2.61
C PHE A 126 -1.35 5.60 -4.09
N GLU A 127 -0.36 5.44 -4.98
CA GLU A 127 -0.50 5.67 -6.42
C GLU A 127 -1.54 4.77 -7.11
N ALA A 128 -1.95 3.67 -6.49
CA ALA A 128 -2.99 2.83 -7.04
C ALA A 128 -4.40 3.42 -6.90
N TYR A 129 -4.67 4.31 -5.95
CA TYR A 129 -6.01 4.85 -5.71
C TYR A 129 -6.62 5.53 -6.94
N PRO A 130 -5.94 6.47 -7.61
CA PRO A 130 -6.48 7.07 -8.83
C PRO A 130 -6.67 6.07 -9.98
N ILE A 131 -5.81 5.05 -10.06
CA ILE A 131 -5.95 4.00 -11.08
C ILE A 131 -7.18 3.14 -10.78
N ILE A 132 -7.36 2.72 -9.53
CA ILE A 132 -8.53 1.95 -9.09
C ILE A 132 -9.83 2.73 -9.33
N ALA A 133 -9.88 4.01 -8.96
CA ALA A 133 -11.04 4.87 -9.21
C ALA A 133 -11.41 4.88 -10.70
N ALA A 134 -10.46 5.20 -11.55
CA ALA A 134 -10.69 5.33 -12.98
C ALA A 134 -11.06 3.98 -13.63
N THR A 135 -10.38 2.88 -13.27
CA THR A 135 -10.70 1.54 -13.83
C THR A 135 -12.07 1.05 -13.41
N SER A 136 -12.54 1.46 -12.22
CA SER A 136 -13.88 1.12 -11.72
C SER A 136 -14.97 2.11 -12.19
N GLY A 137 -14.62 3.21 -12.85
CA GLY A 137 -15.56 4.23 -13.32
C GLY A 137 -15.94 5.26 -12.25
N ALA A 138 -15.33 5.23 -11.08
CA ALA A 138 -15.53 6.24 -10.04
C ALA A 138 -14.72 7.53 -10.33
N THR A 139 -15.20 8.63 -9.81
CA THR A 139 -14.54 9.93 -9.89
C THR A 139 -13.58 10.10 -8.71
N SER A 140 -12.30 10.39 -8.98
CA SER A 140 -11.32 10.70 -7.93
C SER A 140 -11.52 12.10 -7.35
N VAL A 141 -11.77 12.20 -6.04
CA VAL A 141 -11.73 13.46 -5.29
C VAL A 141 -10.45 13.46 -4.45
N ARG A 142 -9.48 14.32 -4.83
CA ARG A 142 -8.16 14.39 -4.19
C ARG A 142 -8.07 15.60 -3.30
N VAL A 143 -7.82 15.39 -2.01
CA VAL A 143 -7.59 16.47 -1.04
C VAL A 143 -6.10 16.59 -0.77
N PRO A 144 -5.48 17.77 -0.91
CA PRO A 144 -4.06 17.94 -0.62
C PRO A 144 -3.72 17.53 0.81
N ASN A 145 -2.53 16.96 1.00
CA ASN A 145 -1.97 16.78 2.34
C ASN A 145 -1.73 18.13 3.01
N ASP A 146 -1.67 18.14 4.32
CA ASP A 146 -1.25 19.32 5.10
C ASP A 146 0.23 19.68 4.88
N ALA A 147 0.69 20.77 5.49
CA ALA A 147 2.07 21.23 5.40
C ALA A 147 3.08 20.25 6.03
N GLY A 148 2.64 19.35 6.90
CA GLY A 148 3.45 18.29 7.52
C GLY A 148 3.45 16.98 6.70
N HIS A 149 2.90 17.00 5.48
CA HIS A 149 2.70 15.84 4.61
C HIS A 149 1.73 14.78 5.17
N GLY A 150 0.92 15.13 6.16
CA GLY A 150 -0.15 14.32 6.74
C GLY A 150 -1.49 14.48 6.02
N HIS A 151 -2.44 13.63 6.34
CA HIS A 151 -3.82 13.79 5.85
C HIS A 151 -4.48 15.02 6.51
N ASP A 152 -5.00 15.95 5.72
CA ASP A 152 -5.90 16.99 6.20
C ASP A 152 -7.33 16.42 6.28
N LEU A 153 -7.61 15.73 7.39
CA LEU A 153 -8.90 15.08 7.60
C LEU A 153 -10.08 16.08 7.69
N ALA A 154 -9.82 17.31 8.13
CA ALA A 154 -10.85 18.34 8.16
C ALA A 154 -11.27 18.76 6.74
N SER A 155 -10.28 18.98 5.86
CA SER A 155 -10.54 19.25 4.45
C SER A 155 -11.14 18.05 3.72
N MET A 156 -10.75 16.81 4.09
CA MET A 156 -11.35 15.59 3.55
C MET A 156 -12.84 15.49 3.94
N ALA A 157 -13.20 15.75 5.19
CA ALA A 157 -14.60 15.76 5.63
C ALA A 157 -15.40 16.85 4.91
N ALA A 158 -14.84 18.05 4.72
CA ALA A 158 -15.49 19.16 4.01
C ALA A 158 -15.65 18.87 2.50
N ALA A 159 -14.87 17.99 1.92
CA ALA A 159 -14.95 17.60 0.51
C ALA A 159 -15.98 16.49 0.22
N VAL A 160 -16.64 15.95 1.25
CA VAL A 160 -17.71 14.95 1.09
C VAL A 160 -18.93 15.59 0.43
N THR A 161 -19.46 14.94 -0.60
CA THR A 161 -20.68 15.36 -1.32
C THR A 161 -21.73 14.24 -1.28
N ASP A 162 -22.91 14.49 -1.81
CA ASP A 162 -23.98 13.51 -2.00
C ASP A 162 -23.62 12.37 -2.98
N ARG A 163 -22.52 12.51 -3.74
CA ARG A 163 -21.95 11.48 -4.62
C ARG A 163 -20.81 10.70 -4.00
N THR A 164 -20.28 11.14 -2.87
CA THR A 164 -19.19 10.42 -2.18
C THR A 164 -19.73 9.10 -1.64
N ARG A 165 -19.14 7.98 -2.07
CA ARG A 165 -19.52 6.63 -1.61
C ARG A 165 -18.44 5.96 -0.81
N MET A 166 -17.18 6.33 -1.03
CA MET A 166 -16.07 5.73 -0.31
C MET A 166 -14.96 6.75 -0.07
N ILE A 167 -14.36 6.66 1.11
CA ILE A 167 -13.17 7.44 1.48
C ILE A 167 -12.04 6.47 1.83
N LEU A 168 -10.83 6.74 1.34
CA LEU A 168 -9.62 5.99 1.68
C LEU A 168 -8.75 6.83 2.61
N VAL A 169 -8.44 6.29 3.79
CA VAL A 169 -7.51 6.86 4.77
C VAL A 169 -6.32 5.91 4.90
N CYS A 170 -5.20 6.22 4.24
CA CYS A 170 -3.98 5.42 4.31
C CYS A 170 -3.22 5.77 5.59
N ASN A 171 -3.24 4.88 6.58
CA ASN A 171 -2.70 5.16 7.91
C ASN A 171 -1.84 4.01 8.48
N PRO A 172 -0.51 4.13 8.47
CA PRO A 172 0.34 5.24 7.99
C PRO A 172 0.27 5.49 6.49
N ASN A 173 0.41 6.77 6.08
CA ASN A 173 0.30 7.16 4.69
C ASN A 173 1.51 6.70 3.86
N ASN A 174 1.27 6.21 2.68
CA ASN A 174 2.28 5.97 1.64
C ASN A 174 2.08 7.03 0.53
N PRO A 175 3.07 7.92 0.24
CA PRO A 175 4.51 7.70 0.46
C PRO A 175 5.11 8.45 1.66
N THR A 176 4.37 9.22 2.43
CA THR A 176 4.93 10.18 3.40
C THR A 176 5.35 9.56 4.74
N GLY A 177 4.78 8.39 5.08
CA GLY A 177 5.03 7.71 6.37
C GLY A 177 4.32 8.35 7.56
N THR A 178 3.69 9.51 7.38
CA THR A 178 2.92 10.19 8.42
C THR A 178 1.71 9.38 8.84
N ALA A 179 1.24 9.58 10.06
CA ALA A 179 0.10 8.84 10.59
C ALA A 179 -0.91 9.77 11.26
N VAL A 180 -2.18 9.43 11.12
CA VAL A 180 -3.32 10.09 11.76
C VAL A 180 -3.43 9.61 13.19
N ARG A 181 -3.59 10.53 14.13
CA ARG A 181 -3.80 10.23 15.55
C ARG A 181 -5.27 10.02 15.88
N LYS A 182 -5.51 9.33 17.00
CA LYS A 182 -6.87 8.95 17.43
C LYS A 182 -7.84 10.12 17.48
N ALA A 183 -7.47 11.23 18.12
CA ALA A 183 -8.35 12.38 18.26
C ALA A 183 -8.72 13.05 16.91
N GLU A 184 -7.88 12.93 15.90
CA GLU A 184 -8.14 13.43 14.56
C GLU A 184 -9.06 12.49 13.79
N LEU A 185 -8.79 11.18 13.88
CA LEU A 185 -9.60 10.15 13.25
C LEU A 185 -11.01 10.09 13.84
N ASP A 186 -11.15 10.19 15.17
CA ASP A 186 -12.45 10.24 15.86
C ASP A 186 -13.32 11.38 15.31
N ARG A 187 -12.77 12.61 15.28
CA ARG A 187 -13.49 13.78 14.75
C ARG A 187 -13.86 13.63 13.28
N PHE A 188 -12.99 13.04 12.50
CA PHE A 188 -13.25 12.78 11.09
C PHE A 188 -14.40 11.78 10.91
N LEU A 189 -14.34 10.65 11.61
CA LEU A 189 -15.37 9.62 11.55
C LEU A 189 -16.74 10.13 12.05
N ASP A 190 -16.74 11.05 13.02
CA ASP A 190 -17.98 11.68 13.51
C ASP A 190 -18.57 12.67 12.50
N ALA A 191 -17.75 13.23 11.61
CA ALA A 191 -18.18 14.18 10.58
C ALA A 191 -18.61 13.54 9.26
N VAL A 192 -18.20 12.28 9.00
CA VAL A 192 -18.54 11.55 7.77
C VAL A 192 -19.92 10.94 7.90
N PRO A 193 -20.82 11.07 6.89
CA PRO A 193 -22.13 10.41 6.88
C PRO A 193 -22.03 8.88 7.00
N ASP A 194 -22.99 8.28 7.69
CA ASP A 194 -23.02 6.84 7.95
C ASP A 194 -23.20 5.96 6.69
N ASP A 195 -23.66 6.54 5.58
CA ASP A 195 -23.82 5.90 4.28
C ASP A 195 -22.59 6.00 3.37
N VAL A 196 -21.53 6.63 3.85
CA VAL A 196 -20.21 6.71 3.19
C VAL A 196 -19.27 5.69 3.81
N LEU A 197 -18.74 4.77 3.00
CA LEU A 197 -17.79 3.77 3.47
C LEU A 197 -16.42 4.40 3.72
N VAL A 198 -15.87 4.25 4.93
CA VAL A 198 -14.52 4.71 5.28
C VAL A 198 -13.59 3.50 5.36
N VAL A 199 -12.58 3.46 4.49
CA VAL A 199 -11.56 2.40 4.46
C VAL A 199 -10.29 2.93 5.08
N ILE A 200 -9.90 2.37 6.22
CA ILE A 200 -8.61 2.64 6.87
C ILE A 200 -7.62 1.63 6.30
N ASP A 201 -6.75 2.08 5.39
CA ASP A 201 -5.71 1.24 4.78
C ASP A 201 -4.47 1.20 5.67
N GLU A 202 -4.33 0.11 6.40
CA GLU A 202 -3.30 -0.14 7.40
C GLU A 202 -2.20 -1.08 6.88
N ALA A 203 -1.72 -0.87 5.66
CA ALA A 203 -0.68 -1.70 5.06
C ALA A 203 0.65 -1.70 5.85
N TYR A 204 0.85 -0.76 6.76
CA TYR A 204 2.08 -0.58 7.54
C TYR A 204 1.85 -0.62 9.06
N ARG A 205 0.71 -1.13 9.52
CA ARG A 205 0.29 -1.11 10.92
C ARG A 205 1.35 -1.69 11.88
N GLU A 206 2.02 -2.75 11.49
CA GLU A 206 3.00 -3.45 12.32
C GLU A 206 4.26 -2.63 12.62
N PHE A 207 4.50 -1.52 11.92
CA PHE A 207 5.64 -0.61 12.15
C PHE A 207 5.29 0.61 12.99
N VAL A 208 4.04 0.77 13.37
CA VAL A 208 3.57 1.90 14.18
C VAL A 208 4.07 1.78 15.61
N THR A 209 4.68 2.85 16.11
CA THR A 209 5.21 2.95 17.48
C THR A 209 4.59 4.10 18.27
N ASP A 210 3.96 5.09 17.61
CA ASP A 210 3.24 6.18 18.30
C ASP A 210 1.94 5.62 18.91
N PRO A 211 1.79 5.61 20.24
CA PRO A 211 0.59 5.08 20.90
C PRO A 211 -0.68 5.89 20.60
N GLU A 212 -0.54 7.12 20.12
CA GLU A 212 -1.67 7.96 19.71
C GLU A 212 -2.23 7.56 18.34
N VAL A 213 -1.54 6.72 17.56
CA VAL A 213 -2.04 6.18 16.28
C VAL A 213 -2.92 4.97 16.55
N PRO A 214 -4.24 5.08 16.35
CA PRO A 214 -5.16 4.01 16.72
C PRO A 214 -5.00 2.79 15.82
N ASP A 215 -5.38 1.62 16.32
CA ASP A 215 -5.66 0.44 15.51
C ASP A 215 -7.05 0.59 14.91
N GLY A 216 -7.17 0.49 13.59
CA GLY A 216 -8.45 0.61 12.88
C GLY A 216 -9.49 -0.41 13.35
N LEU A 217 -9.06 -1.56 13.85
CA LEU A 217 -9.97 -2.58 14.40
C LEU A 217 -10.78 -2.07 15.60
N THR A 218 -10.32 -1.03 16.29
CA THR A 218 -11.06 -0.43 17.42
C THR A 218 -12.29 0.37 16.97
N TYR A 219 -12.49 0.56 15.67
CA TYR A 219 -13.63 1.28 15.08
C TYR A 219 -14.65 0.36 14.39
N LEU A 220 -14.56 -0.95 14.58
CA LEU A 220 -15.46 -1.92 13.94
C LEU A 220 -16.88 -1.96 14.54
N ASP A 221 -17.15 -1.17 15.56
CA ASP A 221 -18.49 -0.84 16.04
C ASP A 221 -19.24 0.14 15.11
N ARG A 222 -18.50 0.86 14.25
CA ARG A 222 -19.05 1.69 13.17
C ARG A 222 -19.26 0.84 11.92
N PRO A 223 -20.49 0.61 11.45
CA PRO A 223 -20.78 -0.32 10.35
C PRO A 223 -20.21 0.14 9.00
N ASN A 224 -19.92 1.42 8.84
CA ASN A 224 -19.34 2.03 7.65
C ASN A 224 -17.80 2.07 7.67
N VAL A 225 -17.13 1.50 8.68
CA VAL A 225 -15.67 1.41 8.73
C VAL A 225 -15.19 0.05 8.24
N VAL A 226 -14.20 0.07 7.36
CA VAL A 226 -13.47 -1.10 6.86
C VAL A 226 -11.99 -0.92 7.18
N VAL A 227 -11.37 -1.94 7.73
CA VAL A 227 -9.92 -2.01 7.94
C VAL A 227 -9.31 -2.88 6.87
N LEU A 228 -8.36 -2.32 6.09
CA LEU A 228 -7.68 -3.03 5.01
C LEU A 228 -6.23 -3.30 5.41
N ARG A 229 -5.80 -4.57 5.37
CA ARG A 229 -4.45 -5.02 5.74
C ARG A 229 -3.83 -5.91 4.67
N THR A 230 -2.51 -6.02 4.72
CA THR A 230 -1.74 -6.84 3.78
C THR A 230 -0.69 -7.68 4.50
N LEU A 231 -0.41 -8.88 3.98
CA LEU A 231 0.73 -9.66 4.43
C LEU A 231 1.98 -9.39 3.57
N SER A 232 1.93 -8.41 2.67
CA SER A 232 3.02 -8.08 1.74
C SER A 232 4.17 -7.30 2.40
N LYS A 233 3.96 -6.65 3.57
CA LYS A 233 4.92 -5.76 4.21
C LYS A 233 5.59 -6.46 5.40
N ALA A 234 5.17 -6.21 6.61
CA ALA A 234 5.75 -6.80 7.84
C ALA A 234 5.88 -8.33 7.79
N TRP A 235 4.91 -9.01 7.22
CA TRP A 235 4.86 -10.47 7.11
C TRP A 235 5.77 -11.06 6.03
N GLY A 236 6.40 -10.23 5.18
CA GLY A 236 7.36 -10.66 4.16
C GLY A 236 6.77 -11.48 3.00
N LEU A 237 5.46 -11.42 2.76
CA LEU A 237 4.77 -12.23 1.76
C LEU A 237 4.42 -11.46 0.48
N ALA A 238 5.19 -10.44 0.12
CA ALA A 238 4.92 -9.60 -1.04
C ALA A 238 4.71 -10.41 -2.34
N GLY A 239 5.54 -11.44 -2.56
CA GLY A 239 5.48 -12.32 -3.73
C GLY A 239 4.28 -13.28 -3.75
N LEU A 240 3.69 -13.60 -2.59
CA LEU A 240 2.54 -14.50 -2.49
C LEU A 240 1.20 -13.82 -2.76
N ARG A 241 1.16 -12.48 -2.78
CA ARG A 241 -0.02 -11.71 -3.12
C ARG A 241 -1.23 -12.01 -2.23
N ILE A 242 -1.14 -11.75 -0.92
CA ILE A 242 -2.22 -11.96 0.04
C ILE A 242 -2.49 -10.71 0.88
N GLY A 243 -3.75 -10.35 1.01
CA GLY A 243 -4.26 -9.31 1.89
C GLY A 243 -5.63 -9.68 2.40
N PHE A 244 -6.11 -8.93 3.38
CA PHE A 244 -7.43 -9.13 3.94
C PHE A 244 -8.03 -7.79 4.36
N LEU A 245 -9.35 -7.77 4.50
CA LEU A 245 -10.08 -6.70 5.16
C LEU A 245 -10.93 -7.25 6.30
N VAL A 246 -11.22 -6.38 7.24
CA VAL A 246 -12.17 -6.60 8.33
C VAL A 246 -13.24 -5.53 8.26
N ALA A 247 -14.49 -5.91 8.27
CA ALA A 247 -15.63 -5.02 8.08
C ALA A 247 -16.88 -5.55 8.77
N GLU A 248 -17.96 -4.82 8.67
CA GLU A 248 -19.32 -5.32 8.98
C GLU A 248 -19.59 -6.60 8.15
N PRO A 249 -20.18 -7.67 8.72
CA PRO A 249 -20.41 -8.95 8.02
C PRO A 249 -21.09 -8.82 6.66
N THR A 250 -22.03 -7.88 6.51
CA THR A 250 -22.73 -7.62 5.24
C THR A 250 -21.79 -7.04 4.18
N VAL A 251 -20.88 -6.13 4.57
CA VAL A 251 -19.85 -5.56 3.69
C VAL A 251 -18.84 -6.66 3.30
N ALA A 252 -18.30 -7.39 4.26
CA ALA A 252 -17.38 -8.49 3.99
C ALA A 252 -18.01 -9.56 3.07
N ALA A 253 -19.30 -9.87 3.25
CA ALA A 253 -20.03 -10.80 2.39
C ALA A 253 -20.18 -10.24 0.97
N ALA A 254 -20.44 -8.95 0.80
CA ALA A 254 -20.51 -8.30 -0.51
C ALA A 254 -19.15 -8.38 -1.23
N ILE A 255 -18.05 -8.13 -0.51
CA ILE A 255 -16.70 -8.24 -1.09
C ILE A 255 -16.40 -9.67 -1.52
N ARG A 256 -16.73 -10.69 -0.72
CA ARG A 256 -16.57 -12.10 -1.11
C ARG A 256 -17.32 -12.48 -2.39
N LYS A 257 -18.36 -11.73 -2.79
CA LYS A 257 -19.09 -11.95 -4.07
C LYS A 257 -18.37 -11.35 -5.28
N VAL A 258 -17.61 -10.25 -5.10
CA VAL A 258 -16.95 -9.53 -6.19
C VAL A 258 -15.48 -9.90 -6.34
N VAL A 259 -14.89 -10.57 -5.36
CA VAL A 259 -13.53 -11.13 -5.46
C VAL A 259 -13.48 -12.13 -6.61
N THR A 260 -12.43 -12.05 -7.43
CA THR A 260 -12.22 -13.00 -8.52
C THR A 260 -12.14 -14.43 -7.96
N PRO A 261 -12.97 -15.37 -8.45
CA PRO A 261 -12.98 -16.74 -7.97
C PRO A 261 -11.57 -17.35 -7.94
N PHE A 262 -11.22 -18.02 -6.83
CA PHE A 262 -9.92 -18.67 -6.62
C PHE A 262 -8.69 -17.77 -6.68
N SER A 263 -8.85 -16.44 -6.60
CA SER A 263 -7.74 -15.49 -6.72
C SER A 263 -6.71 -15.56 -5.58
N THR A 264 -7.09 -16.05 -4.40
CA THR A 264 -6.16 -16.37 -3.32
C THR A 264 -5.61 -17.78 -3.53
N SER A 265 -4.42 -17.88 -4.12
CA SER A 265 -3.81 -19.17 -4.49
C SER A 265 -3.56 -20.07 -3.27
N MET A 266 -3.42 -21.39 -3.51
CA MET A 266 -3.07 -22.33 -2.42
C MET A 266 -1.72 -22.00 -1.79
N ALA A 267 -0.75 -21.53 -2.58
CA ALA A 267 0.54 -21.07 -2.09
C ALA A 267 0.40 -19.87 -1.15
N ALA A 268 -0.48 -18.90 -1.51
CA ALA A 268 -0.76 -17.74 -0.69
C ALA A 268 -1.47 -18.14 0.62
N GLN A 269 -2.44 -19.05 0.57
CA GLN A 269 -3.16 -19.53 1.76
C GLN A 269 -2.21 -20.28 2.71
N ALA A 270 -1.42 -21.22 2.21
CA ALA A 270 -0.47 -22.00 3.00
C ALA A 270 0.65 -21.13 3.60
N GLY A 271 1.26 -20.26 2.76
CA GLY A 271 2.30 -19.33 3.23
C GLY A 271 1.78 -18.34 4.26
N ALA A 272 0.55 -17.85 4.12
CA ALA A 272 -0.07 -16.96 5.10
C ALA A 272 -0.32 -17.67 6.44
N LEU A 273 -0.84 -18.90 6.43
CA LEU A 273 -1.04 -19.69 7.65
C LEU A 273 0.28 -19.97 8.37
N ALA A 274 1.33 -20.36 7.65
CA ALA A 274 2.65 -20.57 8.21
C ALA A 274 3.24 -19.27 8.79
N ALA A 275 3.06 -18.13 8.10
CA ALA A 275 3.53 -16.84 8.58
C ALA A 275 2.80 -16.38 9.84
N LEU A 276 1.47 -16.55 9.92
CA LEU A 276 0.68 -16.16 11.09
C LEU A 276 1.12 -16.92 12.37
N ALA A 277 1.64 -18.14 12.23
CA ALA A 277 2.22 -18.91 13.33
C ALA A 277 3.57 -18.33 13.83
N GLN A 278 4.18 -17.37 13.14
CA GLN A 278 5.47 -16.77 13.45
C GLN A 278 5.35 -15.29 13.90
N ALA A 279 4.28 -14.96 14.60
CA ALA A 279 3.98 -13.58 15.01
C ALA A 279 5.12 -12.91 15.79
N ASP A 280 5.72 -13.62 16.75
CA ASP A 280 6.82 -13.11 17.57
C ASP A 280 8.06 -12.75 16.72
N GLU A 281 8.36 -13.56 15.69
CA GLU A 281 9.45 -13.28 14.77
C GLU A 281 9.14 -12.07 13.86
N VAL A 282 7.88 -11.88 13.47
CA VAL A 282 7.44 -10.66 12.75
C VAL A 282 7.64 -9.43 13.62
N GLU A 283 7.18 -9.46 14.86
CA GLU A 283 7.34 -8.35 15.81
C GLU A 283 8.83 -8.01 16.03
N ARG A 284 9.68 -9.03 16.24
CA ARG A 284 11.13 -8.85 16.35
C ARG A 284 11.73 -8.19 15.11
N ARG A 285 11.35 -8.63 13.90
CA ARG A 285 11.83 -8.04 12.64
C ARG A 285 11.32 -6.60 12.45
N CYS A 286 10.06 -6.34 12.79
CA CYS A 286 9.51 -4.98 12.77
C CYS A 286 10.27 -4.04 13.71
N ALA A 287 10.61 -4.48 14.91
CA ALA A 287 11.41 -3.69 15.85
C ALA A 287 12.80 -3.32 15.29
N LEU A 288 13.45 -4.22 14.56
CA LEU A 288 14.72 -3.93 13.89
C LEU A 288 14.57 -2.89 12.78
N VAL A 289 13.51 -3.02 11.95
CA VAL A 289 13.21 -2.04 10.90
C VAL A 289 12.89 -0.67 11.50
N VAL A 290 12.14 -0.62 12.59
CA VAL A 290 11.81 0.62 13.30
C VAL A 290 13.07 1.30 13.84
N ALA A 291 13.97 0.56 14.49
CA ALA A 291 15.24 1.12 14.99
C ALA A 291 16.08 1.72 13.84
N GLU A 292 16.18 1.03 12.71
CA GLU A 292 16.87 1.53 11.53
C GLU A 292 16.16 2.72 10.89
N ARG A 293 14.82 2.72 10.81
CA ARG A 293 14.03 3.87 10.34
C ARG A 293 14.37 5.13 11.14
N ASP A 294 14.37 5.02 12.45
CA ASP A 294 14.60 6.15 13.32
C ASP A 294 16.05 6.66 13.20
N ARG A 295 17.04 5.75 13.09
CA ARG A 295 18.45 6.08 12.79
C ARG A 295 18.61 6.80 11.45
N VAL A 296 18.00 6.27 10.40
CA VAL A 296 18.06 6.87 9.04
C VAL A 296 17.36 8.22 9.02
N THR A 297 16.22 8.36 9.68
CA THR A 297 15.49 9.64 9.79
C THR A 297 16.35 10.70 10.45
N GLU A 298 17.01 10.39 11.58
CA GLU A 298 17.89 11.32 12.28
C GLU A 298 19.09 11.74 11.42
N ALA A 299 19.70 10.79 10.71
CA ALA A 299 20.80 11.08 9.80
C ALA A 299 20.39 12.01 8.65
N LEU A 300 19.23 11.75 8.03
CA LEU A 300 18.71 12.55 6.92
C LEU A 300 18.34 13.99 7.33
N ARG A 301 17.82 14.20 8.54
CA ARG A 301 17.46 15.53 9.05
C ARG A 301 18.64 16.50 9.14
N LYS A 302 19.87 16.02 9.10
CA LYS A 302 21.07 16.87 9.01
C LYS A 302 21.17 17.57 7.66
N PHE A 303 20.61 17.00 6.61
CA PHE A 303 20.65 17.52 5.23
C PHE A 303 19.28 18.04 4.76
N VAL A 304 18.20 17.43 5.24
CA VAL A 304 16.81 17.76 4.91
C VAL A 304 16.03 17.87 6.23
N PRO A 305 16.02 19.04 6.89
CA PRO A 305 15.40 19.21 8.21
C PRO A 305 13.92 18.85 8.28
N ASP A 306 13.20 19.00 7.16
CA ASP A 306 11.75 18.81 7.06
C ASP A 306 11.34 17.35 6.80
N VAL A 307 12.27 16.38 6.96
CA VAL A 307 11.90 14.95 6.89
C VAL A 307 10.88 14.62 7.97
N PRO A 308 9.63 14.23 7.60
CA PRO A 308 8.58 13.95 8.57
C PRO A 308 8.89 12.69 9.38
N SER A 309 8.29 12.58 10.55
CA SER A 309 8.35 11.35 11.35
C SER A 309 7.50 10.27 10.67
N SER A 310 8.13 9.15 10.35
CA SER A 310 7.45 8.01 9.73
C SER A 310 6.98 7.00 10.76
N GLN A 311 5.80 6.44 10.54
CA GLN A 311 5.24 5.28 11.25
C GLN A 311 5.17 4.03 10.36
N ALA A 312 5.87 4.06 9.21
CA ALA A 312 5.93 2.96 8.24
C ALA A 312 7.35 2.35 8.16
N ASN A 313 7.60 1.43 7.21
CA ASN A 313 8.93 0.87 6.95
C ASN A 313 9.72 1.64 5.88
N PHE A 314 9.51 2.93 5.79
CA PHE A 314 10.20 3.83 4.85
C PHE A 314 10.26 5.24 5.42
N VAL A 315 11.09 6.09 4.83
CA VAL A 315 11.18 7.52 5.10
C VAL A 315 10.81 8.32 3.85
N TRP A 316 10.38 9.56 4.05
CA TRP A 316 10.02 10.51 3.01
C TRP A 316 10.94 11.71 3.01
N LEU A 317 11.56 12.03 1.86
CA LEU A 317 12.34 13.25 1.67
C LEU A 317 11.51 14.22 0.82
N PRO A 318 11.07 15.35 1.35
CA PRO A 318 10.26 16.34 0.63
C PRO A 318 11.15 17.20 -0.27
N LEU A 319 11.67 16.63 -1.35
CA LEU A 319 12.63 17.27 -2.25
C LEU A 319 12.01 18.02 -3.42
N ALA A 320 10.67 17.97 -3.56
CA ALA A 320 9.93 18.65 -4.63
C ALA A 320 10.56 18.41 -6.01
N GLU A 321 10.91 19.46 -6.74
CA GLU A 321 11.47 19.38 -8.09
C GLU A 321 12.81 18.62 -8.15
N ARG A 322 13.57 18.55 -7.04
CA ARG A 322 14.83 17.79 -6.97
C ARG A 322 14.65 16.28 -6.85
N ALA A 323 13.43 15.80 -6.67
CA ALA A 323 13.15 14.39 -6.40
C ALA A 323 13.71 13.44 -7.47
N VAL A 324 13.51 13.77 -8.75
CA VAL A 324 13.96 12.93 -9.88
C VAL A 324 15.49 12.93 -10.00
N GLU A 325 16.13 14.10 -9.85
CA GLU A 325 17.58 14.24 -9.89
C GLU A 325 18.25 13.48 -8.75
N PHE A 326 17.72 13.62 -7.54
CA PHE A 326 18.19 12.87 -6.36
C PHE A 326 18.09 11.35 -6.59
N GLY A 327 16.96 10.87 -7.14
CA GLY A 327 16.79 9.45 -7.45
C GLY A 327 17.86 8.94 -8.42
N LYS A 328 18.15 9.69 -9.49
CA LYS A 328 19.22 9.38 -10.45
C LYS A 328 20.62 9.38 -9.80
N ALA A 329 20.88 10.33 -8.90
CA ALA A 329 22.14 10.38 -8.19
C ALA A 329 22.36 9.18 -7.26
N CYS A 330 21.29 8.69 -6.62
CA CYS A 330 21.32 7.44 -5.85
C CYS A 330 21.55 6.22 -6.77
N GLU A 331 20.83 6.13 -7.89
CA GLU A 331 21.00 5.06 -8.86
C GLU A 331 22.44 5.00 -9.42
N ALA A 332 23.05 6.12 -9.70
CA ALA A 332 24.45 6.18 -10.14
C ALA A 332 25.45 5.60 -9.12
N ARG A 333 25.01 5.39 -7.87
CA ARG A 333 25.75 4.72 -6.79
C ARG A 333 25.22 3.32 -6.46
N GLY A 334 24.38 2.76 -7.33
CA GLY A 334 23.81 1.42 -7.16
C GLY A 334 22.66 1.34 -6.15
N VAL A 335 22.06 2.46 -5.73
CA VAL A 335 20.95 2.49 -4.79
C VAL A 335 19.66 2.97 -5.46
N ILE A 336 18.67 2.10 -5.55
CA ILE A 336 17.37 2.38 -6.17
C ILE A 336 16.41 2.87 -5.09
N VAL A 337 15.96 4.12 -5.18
CA VAL A 337 14.93 4.73 -4.34
C VAL A 337 13.65 5.02 -5.17
N ARG A 338 12.58 5.52 -4.57
CA ARG A 338 11.34 5.84 -5.28
C ARG A 338 11.11 7.35 -5.34
N PRO A 339 11.49 8.03 -6.43
CA PRO A 339 11.13 9.42 -6.65
C PRO A 339 9.67 9.57 -7.09
N PHE A 340 9.05 10.65 -6.64
CA PHE A 340 7.74 11.17 -7.04
C PHE A 340 7.98 12.58 -7.57
N ALA A 341 7.93 12.73 -8.88
CA ALA A 341 8.25 14.01 -9.54
C ALA A 341 7.39 15.16 -9.01
N GLY A 342 8.03 16.27 -8.62
CA GLY A 342 7.37 17.43 -8.05
C GLY A 342 7.00 17.32 -6.56
N ASP A 343 7.11 16.14 -5.95
CA ASP A 343 6.70 15.91 -4.55
C ASP A 343 7.91 15.58 -3.64
N GLY A 344 8.59 14.46 -3.91
CA GLY A 344 9.68 14.02 -3.05
C GLY A 344 10.18 12.61 -3.37
N VAL A 345 10.90 12.01 -2.42
CA VAL A 345 11.47 10.67 -2.58
C VAL A 345 11.12 9.80 -1.39
N ARG A 346 10.56 8.62 -1.65
CA ARG A 346 10.35 7.59 -0.63
C ARG A 346 11.51 6.60 -0.66
N VAL A 347 12.04 6.29 0.51
CA VAL A 347 13.15 5.35 0.69
C VAL A 347 12.73 4.26 1.67
N THR A 348 12.68 3.03 1.22
CA THR A 348 12.41 1.86 2.05
C THR A 348 13.55 1.62 3.02
N ILE A 349 13.27 1.20 4.23
CA ILE A 349 14.29 0.80 5.21
C ILE A 349 14.76 -0.62 4.91
N GLY A 350 16.02 -0.75 4.60
CA GLY A 350 16.73 -2.00 4.36
C GLY A 350 17.46 -2.53 5.60
N THR A 351 18.43 -3.40 5.38
CA THR A 351 19.42 -3.79 6.38
C THR A 351 20.31 -2.61 6.78
N PRO A 352 21.02 -2.65 7.93
CA PRO A 352 21.97 -1.59 8.30
C PRO A 352 22.96 -1.25 7.19
N ALA A 353 23.53 -2.26 6.50
CA ALA A 353 24.48 -2.05 5.42
C ALA A 353 23.86 -1.38 4.19
N GLU A 354 22.63 -1.76 3.81
CA GLU A 354 21.88 -1.13 2.72
C GLU A 354 21.52 0.33 3.07
N ASN A 355 21.14 0.59 4.31
CA ASN A 355 20.83 1.92 4.79
C ASN A 355 22.09 2.82 4.85
N ASP A 356 23.25 2.28 5.24
CA ASP A 356 24.51 3.01 5.23
C ASP A 356 24.95 3.39 3.81
N ALA A 357 24.80 2.47 2.86
CA ALA A 357 25.05 2.75 1.44
C ALA A 357 24.11 3.84 0.89
N PHE A 358 22.83 3.79 1.27
CA PHE A 358 21.87 4.84 0.93
C PHE A 358 22.26 6.19 1.55
N LEU A 359 22.61 6.24 2.83
CA LEU A 359 22.99 7.49 3.50
C LEU A 359 24.22 8.12 2.85
N ALA A 360 25.23 7.34 2.48
CA ALA A 360 26.39 7.81 1.74
C ALA A 360 26.02 8.35 0.33
N ALA A 361 25.09 7.69 -0.36
CA ALA A 361 24.58 8.17 -1.64
C ALA A 361 23.80 9.49 -1.49
N ALA A 362 22.96 9.59 -0.44
CA ALA A 362 22.15 10.76 -0.14
C ALA A 362 23.00 11.99 0.23
N GLU A 363 24.00 11.83 1.10
CA GLU A 363 24.93 12.89 1.46
C GLU A 363 25.58 13.50 0.23
N SER A 364 26.09 12.65 -0.66
CA SER A 364 26.72 13.10 -1.90
C SER A 364 25.75 13.72 -2.92
N ALA A 365 24.48 13.36 -2.89
CA ALA A 365 23.47 13.91 -3.80
C ALA A 365 22.86 15.22 -3.29
N LEU A 366 22.99 15.51 -1.99
CA LEU A 366 22.46 16.71 -1.33
C LEU A 366 23.52 17.78 -1.06
N ALA A 367 24.83 17.40 -1.13
CA ALA A 367 25.96 18.32 -1.06
C ALA A 367 26.05 19.19 -2.31
#